data_353657811ec85e49cfddf44f824abdc0
#
_entry.id   353657811ec85e49cfddf44f824abdc0
#
_cell.length_a   1.000
_cell.length_b   1.000
_cell.length_c   1.000
_cell.angle_alpha   90.00
_cell.angle_beta   90.00
_cell.angle_gamma   90.00
#
_symmetry.space_group_name_H-M   'P 1'
#
loop_
_entity.id
_entity.type
_entity.pdbx_description
1 polymer ?
#
loop_
_entity_poly.entity_id
_entity_poly.type
_entity_poly.pdbx_seq_one_letter_code
_entity_poly.pdbx_strand_id
1 'polypeptide(L)'
;MTYNPTMAARDIFRNGLDAQNPALVQLLGLCPLLAVSTSAGSALGLGLATLAVLVASSLIASVLGRWLLPEIRLAVFVLTIAGAVTAVELSLAAWWPGLHDSLGIFLPLIVTNCLVLARAEAFASRQPIGAALLDAVAMGLGFLLVLLALG
;
A
#
# COMPACT_ATOMS: atom_id res chain seq x y z
N MET A 1 -15.90 10.86 -0.18
CA MET A 1 -16.29 9.42 -0.16
C MET A 1 -16.91 9.10 1.18
N THR A 2 -18.20 8.88 1.17
CA THR A 2 -18.99 8.56 2.36
C THR A 2 -18.82 7.08 2.69
N TYR A 3 -18.06 6.81 3.74
CA TYR A 3 -18.03 5.48 4.34
C TYR A 3 -19.39 5.18 4.97
N ASN A 4 -20.01 4.11 4.53
CA ASN A 4 -21.20 3.59 5.17
C ASN A 4 -20.79 2.49 6.16
N PRO A 5 -21.00 2.65 7.47
CA PRO A 5 -20.57 1.67 8.48
C PRO A 5 -21.27 0.31 8.38
N THR A 6 -22.28 0.21 7.53
CA THR A 6 -23.02 -1.04 7.28
C THR A 6 -22.50 -1.83 6.08
N MET A 7 -21.41 -1.38 5.42
CA MET A 7 -20.81 -2.16 4.34
C MET A 7 -20.26 -3.48 4.86
N ALA A 8 -20.80 -4.59 4.36
CA ALA A 8 -20.25 -5.90 4.63
C ALA A 8 -18.80 -5.99 4.12
N ALA A 9 -17.95 -6.76 4.81
CA ALA A 9 -16.56 -6.98 4.41
C ALA A 9 -16.40 -7.36 2.93
N ARG A 10 -17.40 -8.04 2.38
CA ARG A 10 -17.51 -8.43 0.98
C ARG A 10 -17.61 -7.24 0.03
N ASP A 11 -18.30 -6.17 0.44
CA ASP A 11 -18.45 -4.97 -0.38
C ASP A 11 -17.19 -4.13 -0.40
N ILE A 12 -16.47 -4.08 0.73
CA ILE A 12 -15.16 -3.43 0.82
C ILE A 12 -14.16 -4.15 -0.11
N PHE A 13 -14.16 -5.47 -0.07
CA PHE A 13 -13.27 -6.29 -0.89
C PHE A 13 -13.58 -6.15 -2.39
N ARG A 14 -14.86 -6.20 -2.76
CA ARG A 14 -15.28 -6.03 -4.16
C ARG A 14 -15.04 -4.63 -4.68
N ASN A 15 -15.24 -3.61 -3.86
CA ASN A 15 -14.94 -2.22 -4.22
C ASN A 15 -13.43 -1.99 -4.40
N GLY A 16 -12.59 -2.61 -3.60
CA GLY A 16 -11.14 -2.51 -3.74
C GLY A 16 -10.61 -3.18 -5.00
N LEU A 17 -11.21 -4.32 -5.39
CA LEU A 17 -10.74 -5.06 -6.57
C LEU A 17 -11.26 -4.49 -7.89
N ASP A 18 -12.51 -4.03 -7.93
CA ASP A 18 -13.22 -3.74 -9.18
C ASP A 18 -13.60 -2.25 -9.30
N ALA A 19 -14.48 -1.77 -8.44
CA ALA A 19 -15.06 -0.44 -8.56
C ALA A 19 -14.11 0.72 -8.20
N GLN A 20 -13.12 0.48 -7.35
CA GLN A 20 -12.13 1.45 -6.88
C GLN A 20 -10.71 0.93 -7.02
N ASN A 21 -10.43 0.16 -8.07
CA ASN A 21 -9.07 -0.32 -8.31
C ASN A 21 -8.10 0.88 -8.32
N PRO A 22 -7.07 0.88 -7.44
CA PRO A 22 -6.22 2.05 -7.25
C PRO A 22 -5.47 2.43 -8.52
N ALA A 23 -5.03 1.47 -9.29
CA ALA A 23 -4.25 1.72 -10.50
C ALA A 23 -5.11 2.12 -11.71
N LEU A 24 -6.29 1.49 -11.87
CA LEU A 24 -7.13 1.69 -13.06
C LEU A 24 -8.13 2.84 -12.89
N VAL A 25 -8.72 2.99 -11.71
CA VAL A 25 -9.77 3.99 -11.47
C VAL A 25 -9.23 5.25 -10.82
N GLN A 26 -8.35 5.09 -9.81
CA GLN A 26 -7.82 6.22 -9.07
C GLN A 26 -6.51 6.76 -9.68
N LEU A 27 -5.90 6.04 -10.63
CA LEU A 27 -4.60 6.36 -11.25
C LEU A 27 -3.49 6.59 -10.21
N LEU A 28 -3.62 5.96 -9.04
CA LEU A 28 -2.65 6.00 -7.96
C LEU A 28 -1.64 4.87 -8.10
N GLY A 29 -0.38 5.17 -7.84
CA GLY A 29 0.68 4.16 -7.94
C GLY A 29 1.18 3.90 -9.35
N LEU A 30 1.00 4.83 -10.29
CA LEU A 30 1.53 4.71 -11.65
C LEU A 30 3.06 4.73 -11.70
N CYS A 31 3.72 5.42 -10.75
CA CYS A 31 5.17 5.49 -10.72
C CYS A 31 5.84 4.11 -10.58
N PRO A 32 5.50 3.27 -9.59
CA PRO A 32 6.05 1.92 -9.55
C PRO A 32 5.56 1.01 -10.68
N LEU A 33 4.34 1.22 -11.18
CA LEU A 33 3.81 0.50 -12.35
C LEU A 33 4.69 0.68 -13.59
N LEU A 34 5.07 1.92 -13.91
CA LEU A 34 5.94 2.23 -15.04
C LEU A 34 7.38 1.74 -14.85
N ALA A 35 7.87 1.79 -13.61
CA ALA A 35 9.24 1.39 -13.30
C ALA A 35 9.47 -0.12 -13.42
N VAL A 36 8.47 -0.94 -13.16
CA VAL A 36 8.60 -2.41 -13.03
C VAL A 36 7.92 -3.18 -14.16
N SER A 37 7.44 -2.49 -15.19
CA SER A 37 6.82 -3.12 -16.37
C SER A 37 7.77 -3.98 -17.24
N THR A 38 9.03 -4.16 -16.81
CA THR A 38 10.07 -4.86 -17.58
C THR A 38 10.20 -6.35 -17.25
N SER A 39 9.77 -6.81 -16.08
CA SER A 39 9.81 -8.22 -15.71
C SER A 39 8.74 -8.61 -14.70
N ALA A 40 8.07 -9.74 -14.95
CA ALA A 40 7.02 -10.28 -14.10
C ALA A 40 7.53 -10.67 -12.70
N GLY A 41 8.79 -11.12 -12.59
CA GLY A 41 9.41 -11.45 -11.30
C GLY A 41 9.59 -10.24 -10.39
N SER A 42 10.07 -9.13 -10.93
CA SER A 42 10.21 -7.86 -10.21
C SER A 42 8.83 -7.27 -9.87
N ALA A 43 7.85 -7.39 -10.79
CA ALA A 43 6.48 -6.94 -10.56
C ALA A 43 5.83 -7.67 -9.36
N LEU A 44 6.02 -8.99 -9.28
CA LEU A 44 5.50 -9.80 -8.19
C LEU A 44 6.16 -9.44 -6.86
N GLY A 45 7.48 -9.32 -6.85
CA GLY A 45 8.24 -8.93 -5.66
C GLY A 45 7.85 -7.54 -5.14
N LEU A 46 7.77 -6.55 -6.05
CA LEU A 46 7.36 -5.18 -5.69
C LEU A 46 5.91 -5.13 -5.22
N GLY A 47 5.02 -5.87 -5.87
CA GLY A 47 3.61 -5.93 -5.49
C GLY A 47 3.41 -6.52 -4.09
N LEU A 48 4.12 -7.59 -3.75
CA LEU A 48 4.11 -8.17 -2.40
C LEU A 48 4.71 -7.23 -1.36
N ALA A 49 5.83 -6.57 -1.67
CA ALA A 49 6.43 -5.58 -0.79
C ALA A 49 5.48 -4.40 -0.55
N THR A 50 4.84 -3.90 -1.59
CA THR A 50 3.84 -2.81 -1.48
C THR A 50 2.63 -3.24 -0.64
N LEU A 51 2.16 -4.47 -0.82
CA LEU A 51 1.05 -5.01 -0.01
C LEU A 51 1.43 -5.09 1.46
N ALA A 52 2.63 -5.59 1.79
CA ALA A 52 3.12 -5.67 3.16
C ALA A 52 3.24 -4.28 3.80
N VAL A 53 3.81 -3.31 3.07
CA VAL A 53 3.92 -1.92 3.54
C VAL A 53 2.55 -1.27 3.70
N LEU A 54 1.61 -1.52 2.79
CA LEU A 54 0.26 -0.98 2.85
C LEU A 54 -0.49 -1.49 4.08
N VAL A 55 -0.38 -2.78 4.38
CA VAL A 55 -0.96 -3.39 5.59
C VAL A 55 -0.32 -2.80 6.85
N ALA A 56 1.00 -2.75 6.92
CA ALA A 56 1.73 -2.22 8.07
C ALA A 56 1.40 -0.74 8.30
N SER A 57 1.44 0.08 7.26
CA SER A 57 1.14 1.51 7.34
C SER A 57 -0.32 1.77 7.74
N SER A 58 -1.26 0.97 7.22
CA SER A 58 -2.69 1.09 7.56
C SER A 58 -2.96 0.74 9.03
N LEU A 59 -2.28 -0.26 9.58
CA LEU A 59 -2.36 -0.61 10.99
C LEU A 59 -1.86 0.54 11.87
N ILE A 60 -0.68 1.05 11.57
CA ILE A 60 -0.06 2.14 12.35
C ILE A 60 -0.88 3.43 12.19
N ALA A 61 -1.33 3.75 10.99
CA ALA A 61 -2.16 4.92 10.73
C ALA A 61 -3.51 4.86 11.45
N SER A 62 -4.12 3.67 11.58
CA SER A 62 -5.36 3.49 12.30
C SER A 62 -5.21 3.69 13.81
N VAL A 63 -4.06 3.33 14.36
CA VAL A 63 -3.75 3.54 15.78
C VAL A 63 -3.34 4.98 16.05
N LEU A 64 -2.40 5.52 15.28
CA LEU A 64 -1.86 6.86 15.46
C LEU A 64 -2.82 7.97 15.00
N GLY A 65 -3.61 7.73 13.95
CA GLY A 65 -4.46 8.74 13.34
C GLY A 65 -5.47 9.38 14.29
N ARG A 66 -5.82 8.67 15.38
CA ARG A 66 -6.72 9.19 16.43
C ARG A 66 -6.05 10.20 17.37
N TRP A 67 -4.73 10.15 17.48
CA TRP A 67 -3.95 10.94 18.45
C TRP A 67 -3.23 12.12 17.82
N LEU A 68 -3.10 12.14 16.48
CA LEU A 68 -2.37 13.18 15.77
C LEU A 68 -3.27 14.34 15.33
N LEU A 69 -2.72 15.55 15.50
CA LEU A 69 -3.30 16.76 14.91
C LEU A 69 -3.24 16.68 13.38
N PRO A 70 -4.26 17.19 12.67
CA PRO A 70 -4.32 17.12 11.20
C PRO A 70 -3.14 17.79 10.50
N GLU A 71 -2.50 18.76 11.11
CA GLU A 71 -1.38 19.53 10.52
C GLU A 71 -0.09 18.70 10.39
N ILE A 72 0.22 17.84 11.37
CA ILE A 72 1.45 17.05 11.41
C ILE A 72 1.24 15.60 10.95
N ARG A 73 0.00 15.21 10.69
CA ARG A 73 -0.36 13.82 10.38
C ARG A 73 0.31 13.30 9.13
N LEU A 74 0.37 14.11 8.07
CA LEU A 74 1.01 13.72 6.82
C LEU A 74 2.50 13.40 7.01
N ALA A 75 3.23 14.26 7.74
CA ALA A 75 4.66 14.07 8.00
C ALA A 75 4.92 12.78 8.81
N VAL A 76 4.10 12.51 9.81
CA VAL A 76 4.20 11.30 10.63
C VAL A 76 3.90 10.05 9.80
N PHE A 77 2.93 10.10 8.90
CA PHE A 77 2.62 8.96 8.03
C PHE A 77 3.75 8.67 7.04
N VAL A 78 4.34 9.69 6.42
CA VAL A 78 5.51 9.51 5.55
C VAL A 78 6.68 8.88 6.32
N LEU A 79 6.94 9.34 7.52
CA LEU A 79 7.99 8.77 8.38
C LEU A 79 7.69 7.30 8.75
N THR A 80 6.45 6.99 9.07
CA THR A 80 5.99 5.63 9.37
C THR A 80 6.14 4.70 8.17
N ILE A 81 5.74 5.16 6.99
CA ILE A 81 5.87 4.40 5.74
C ILE A 81 7.34 4.16 5.43
N ALA A 82 8.21 5.16 5.60
CA ALA A 82 9.65 5.02 5.43
C ALA A 82 10.23 3.95 6.36
N GLY A 83 9.83 3.96 7.63
CA GLY A 83 10.23 2.93 8.60
C GLY A 83 9.75 1.54 8.22
N ALA A 84 8.50 1.41 7.77
CA ALA A 84 7.94 0.14 7.31
C ALA A 84 8.68 -0.40 6.06
N VAL A 85 8.98 0.45 5.10
CA VAL A 85 9.75 0.07 3.90
C VAL A 85 11.14 -0.39 4.26
N THR A 86 11.84 0.32 5.15
CA THR A 86 13.16 -0.09 5.64
C THR A 86 13.11 -1.45 6.33
N ALA A 87 12.09 -1.72 7.13
CA ALA A 87 11.92 -3.02 7.77
C ALA A 87 11.71 -4.14 6.74
N VAL A 88 10.91 -3.90 5.71
CA VAL A 88 10.69 -4.84 4.59
C VAL A 88 11.99 -5.05 3.80
N GLU A 89 12.75 -3.99 3.53
CA GLU A 89 14.04 -4.04 2.84
C GLU A 89 15.05 -4.91 3.59
N LEU A 90 15.19 -4.70 4.89
CA LEU A 90 16.09 -5.51 5.74
C LEU A 90 15.63 -6.99 5.80
N SER A 91 14.33 -7.24 5.83
CA SER A 91 13.78 -8.59 5.80
C SER A 91 14.07 -9.29 4.47
N LEU A 92 13.91 -8.60 3.35
CA LEU A 92 14.23 -9.12 2.02
C LEU A 92 15.74 -9.38 1.87
N ALA A 93 16.59 -8.48 2.35
CA ALA A 93 18.04 -8.66 2.34
C ALA A 93 18.49 -9.87 3.14
N ALA A 94 17.82 -10.16 4.27
CA ALA A 94 18.14 -11.31 5.12
C ALA A 94 17.67 -12.64 4.54
N TRP A 95 16.51 -12.68 3.86
CA TRP A 95 15.86 -13.92 3.44
C TRP A 95 16.04 -14.23 1.96
N TRP A 96 16.05 -13.19 1.11
CA TRP A 96 16.20 -13.33 -0.36
C TRP A 96 17.14 -12.27 -0.94
N PRO A 97 18.47 -12.42 -0.80
CA PRO A 97 19.41 -11.42 -1.31
C PRO A 97 19.33 -11.22 -2.82
N GLY A 98 19.01 -12.24 -3.61
CA GLY A 98 18.86 -12.12 -5.06
C GLY A 98 17.65 -11.26 -5.47
N LEU A 99 16.56 -11.32 -4.71
CA LEU A 99 15.40 -10.47 -4.94
C LEU A 99 15.65 -9.04 -4.47
N HIS A 100 16.39 -8.88 -3.37
CA HIS A 100 16.83 -7.59 -2.86
C HIS A 100 17.66 -6.83 -3.90
N ASP A 101 18.65 -7.48 -4.54
CA ASP A 101 19.49 -6.86 -5.57
C ASP A 101 18.68 -6.38 -6.78
N SER A 102 17.64 -7.13 -7.17
CA SER A 102 16.75 -6.75 -8.26
C SER A 102 15.77 -5.63 -7.91
N LEU A 103 15.34 -5.56 -6.65
CA LEU A 103 14.30 -4.63 -6.18
C LEU A 103 14.85 -3.43 -5.40
N GLY A 104 16.13 -3.44 -5.02
CA GLY A 104 16.72 -2.45 -4.11
C GLY A 104 16.57 -1.00 -4.59
N ILE A 105 16.63 -0.77 -5.91
CA ILE A 105 16.41 0.57 -6.51
C ILE A 105 14.93 0.98 -6.46
N PHE A 106 14.01 0.02 -6.49
CA PHE A 106 12.57 0.28 -6.56
C PHE A 106 11.90 0.37 -5.19
N LEU A 107 12.54 -0.16 -4.14
CA LEU A 107 12.00 -0.11 -2.77
C LEU A 107 11.77 1.33 -2.25
N PRO A 108 12.67 2.30 -2.47
CA PRO A 108 12.41 3.68 -2.10
C PRO A 108 11.21 4.31 -2.80
N LEU A 109 10.83 3.82 -3.98
CA LEU A 109 9.62 4.27 -4.68
C LEU A 109 8.32 3.90 -3.94
N ILE A 110 8.36 2.90 -3.07
CA ILE A 110 7.22 2.53 -2.23
C ILE A 110 6.95 3.61 -1.17
N VAL A 111 7.99 4.26 -0.65
CA VAL A 111 7.85 5.34 0.34
C VAL A 111 7.06 6.52 -0.21
N THR A 112 7.33 6.88 -1.45
CA THR A 112 6.67 7.99 -2.16
C THR A 112 5.42 7.52 -2.91
N ASN A 113 5.00 6.28 -2.73
CA ASN A 113 3.84 5.72 -3.42
C ASN A 113 2.56 6.43 -2.95
N CYS A 114 1.96 7.16 -3.87
CA CYS A 114 0.74 7.92 -3.62
C CYS A 114 -0.44 7.03 -3.19
N LEU A 115 -0.46 5.75 -3.58
CA LEU A 115 -1.47 4.79 -3.14
C LEU A 115 -1.38 4.56 -1.63
N VAL A 116 -0.19 4.25 -1.12
CA VAL A 116 0.04 3.96 0.31
C VAL A 116 -0.30 5.18 1.15
N LEU A 117 0.20 6.35 0.74
CA LEU A 117 -0.03 7.61 1.45
C LEU A 117 -1.51 8.02 1.43
N ALA A 118 -2.16 7.95 0.28
CA ALA A 118 -3.57 8.31 0.13
C ALA A 118 -4.48 7.42 0.99
N ARG A 119 -4.20 6.11 1.06
CA ARG A 119 -5.01 5.19 1.89
C ARG A 119 -4.73 5.36 3.39
N ALA A 120 -3.49 5.62 3.77
CA ALA A 120 -3.14 5.91 5.16
C ALA A 120 -3.89 7.15 5.67
N GLU A 121 -3.92 8.21 4.89
CA GLU A 121 -4.56 9.47 5.28
C GLU A 121 -6.08 9.45 5.11
N ALA A 122 -6.59 9.02 3.97
CA ALA A 122 -8.01 9.13 3.65
C ALA A 122 -8.87 8.10 4.37
N PHE A 123 -8.36 6.89 4.56
CA PHE A 123 -9.15 5.78 5.08
C PHE A 123 -8.66 5.27 6.43
N ALA A 124 -7.42 4.82 6.54
CA ALA A 124 -6.93 4.14 7.73
C ALA A 124 -6.95 5.01 9.00
N SER A 125 -6.68 6.32 8.85
CA SER A 125 -6.69 7.26 9.97
C SER A 125 -8.09 7.53 10.56
N ARG A 126 -9.15 7.20 9.82
CA ARG A 126 -10.55 7.50 10.20
C ARG A 126 -11.38 6.27 10.51
N GLN A 127 -10.88 5.09 10.21
CA GLN A 127 -11.62 3.84 10.32
C GLN A 127 -11.10 2.92 11.42
N PRO A 128 -11.92 1.98 11.94
CA PRO A 128 -11.46 0.97 12.87
C PRO A 128 -10.43 0.04 12.19
N ILE A 129 -9.52 -0.50 12.98
CA ILE A 129 -8.38 -1.32 12.54
C ILE A 129 -8.82 -2.46 11.59
N GLY A 130 -9.93 -3.13 11.89
CA GLY A 130 -10.43 -4.23 11.07
C GLY A 130 -10.82 -3.81 9.66
N ALA A 131 -11.51 -2.68 9.51
CA ALA A 131 -11.91 -2.16 8.20
C ALA A 131 -10.70 -1.63 7.42
N ALA A 132 -9.75 -0.98 8.09
CA ALA A 132 -8.52 -0.49 7.50
C ALA A 132 -7.65 -1.64 6.96
N LEU A 133 -7.59 -2.76 7.70
CA LEU A 133 -6.85 -3.94 7.28
C LEU A 133 -7.48 -4.62 6.05
N LEU A 134 -8.79 -4.81 6.05
CA LEU A 134 -9.51 -5.39 4.91
C LEU A 134 -9.35 -4.54 3.64
N ASP A 135 -9.45 -3.23 3.79
CA ASP A 135 -9.25 -2.30 2.70
C ASP A 135 -7.81 -2.34 2.15
N ALA A 136 -6.82 -2.36 3.04
CA ALA A 136 -5.40 -2.45 2.66
C ALA A 136 -5.11 -3.73 1.87
N VAL A 137 -5.64 -4.86 2.31
CA VAL A 137 -5.48 -6.15 1.61
C VAL A 137 -6.20 -6.12 0.25
N ALA A 138 -7.43 -5.64 0.19
CA ALA A 138 -8.20 -5.57 -1.05
C ALA A 138 -7.54 -4.67 -2.10
N MET A 139 -7.11 -3.49 -1.68
CA MET A 139 -6.41 -2.52 -2.54
C MET A 139 -5.03 -3.02 -2.97
N GLY A 140 -4.29 -3.64 -2.06
CA GLY A 140 -2.97 -4.21 -2.34
C GLY A 140 -3.05 -5.37 -3.32
N LEU A 141 -4.05 -6.24 -3.21
CA LEU A 141 -4.30 -7.31 -4.17
C LEU A 141 -4.73 -6.76 -5.55
N GLY A 142 -5.59 -5.75 -5.57
CA GLY A 142 -5.96 -5.06 -6.81
C GLY A 142 -4.74 -4.46 -7.52
N PHE A 143 -3.86 -3.81 -6.77
CA PHE A 143 -2.62 -3.27 -7.29
C PHE A 143 -1.65 -4.36 -7.80
N LEU A 144 -1.51 -5.45 -7.05
CA LEU A 144 -0.70 -6.61 -7.46
C LEU A 144 -1.19 -7.20 -8.78
N LEU A 145 -2.50 -7.38 -8.94
CA LEU A 145 -3.08 -7.91 -10.18
C LEU A 145 -2.77 -7.01 -11.39
N VAL A 146 -2.88 -5.71 -11.23
CA VAL A 146 -2.53 -4.76 -12.31
C VAL A 146 -1.04 -4.80 -12.63
N LEU A 147 -0.17 -4.88 -11.61
CA LEU A 147 1.28 -5.05 -11.80
C LEU A 147 1.61 -6.32 -12.58
N LEU A 148 0.97 -7.43 -12.24
CA LEU A 148 1.17 -8.71 -12.96
C LEU A 148 0.62 -8.68 -14.39
N ALA A 149 -0.47 -7.95 -14.63
CA ALA A 149 -1.04 -7.81 -15.96
C ALA A 149 -0.15 -6.96 -16.89
N LEU A 150 0.59 -6.00 -16.33
CA LEU A 150 1.49 -5.13 -17.09
C LEU A 150 2.93 -5.67 -17.21
N GLY A 151 3.35 -6.48 -16.28
CA GLY A 151 4.67 -7.14 -16.27
C GLY A 151 4.63 -8.50 -16.91
#